data_98273e551ab6febcac581c9e4b256054
#
_entry.id   98273e551ab6febcac581c9e4b256054
#
_cell.length_a   1.000
_cell.length_b   1.000
_cell.length_c   1.000
_cell.angle_alpha   90.00
_cell.angle_beta   90.00
_cell.angle_gamma   90.00
#
_symmetry.space_group_name_H-M   'P 1'
#
loop_
_entity.id
_entity.type
_entity.pdbx_description
1 polymer ?
#
loop_
_entity_poly.entity_id
_entity_poly.type
_entity_poly.pdbx_seq_one_letter_code
_entity_poly.pdbx_strand_id
1 'polypeptide(L)'
;MTVDSALYSAFELIRDNGSRYPYLAPVYTEYKGLFSCENDSEAEEFDPMLNSEVRGFVDETLAYVNNPDAIDIELLGENKLRLNVSDEYADFASQNDIVEYLDFFWLKNAFIVDYIAEHLAENSYIHGTITTYDGYTRHLGGAGMALSMNFYDETDGRGIPAAQMDFKTARNAVYFRNYENSDMDTMHFYTYSNGEVRNPFVDPKDGLCKASKSDLLMYSDELGCAEIALAAYGLYSSDSFDTEAVLSTAKRGVNAVYCEGTEVCFTEAEATLSHLYQNDGLSYSAKHVS
;
A
#
# COMPACT_ATOMS: atom_id res chain seq x y z
N MET A 1 -5.08 -22.72 -15.11
CA MET A 1 -3.70 -23.10 -14.69
C MET A 1 -3.71 -23.56 -13.23
N THR A 2 -2.73 -24.36 -12.81
CA THR A 2 -2.50 -24.67 -11.40
C THR A 2 -1.39 -23.75 -10.90
N VAL A 3 -1.55 -23.18 -9.72
CA VAL A 3 -0.59 -22.27 -9.08
C VAL A 3 -0.15 -22.82 -7.73
N ASP A 4 0.84 -22.20 -7.12
CA ASP A 4 1.20 -22.46 -5.73
C ASP A 4 0.06 -22.07 -4.79
N SER A 5 -0.03 -22.73 -3.61
CA SER A 5 -1.09 -22.47 -2.64
C SER A 5 -1.06 -21.04 -2.10
N ALA A 6 0.13 -20.46 -1.91
CA ALA A 6 0.26 -19.10 -1.42
C ALA A 6 -0.30 -18.08 -2.44
N LEU A 7 0.00 -18.27 -3.72
CA LEU A 7 -0.56 -17.43 -4.78
C LEU A 7 -2.09 -17.61 -4.91
N TYR A 8 -2.57 -18.85 -4.75
CA TYR A 8 -4.01 -19.12 -4.73
C TYR A 8 -4.71 -18.38 -3.59
N SER A 9 -4.17 -18.48 -2.36
CA SER A 9 -4.69 -17.77 -1.18
C SER A 9 -4.63 -16.25 -1.34
N ALA A 10 -3.59 -15.71 -2.00
CA ALA A 10 -3.52 -14.29 -2.29
C ALA A 10 -4.69 -13.83 -3.18
N PHE A 11 -5.05 -14.61 -4.21
CA PHE A 11 -6.22 -14.29 -5.05
C PHE A 11 -7.55 -14.50 -4.32
N GLU A 12 -7.64 -15.47 -3.39
CA GLU A 12 -8.82 -15.61 -2.52
C GLU A 12 -9.02 -14.35 -1.67
N LEU A 13 -7.96 -13.87 -1.01
CA LEU A 13 -8.01 -12.67 -0.18
C LEU A 13 -8.39 -11.42 -1.00
N ILE A 14 -7.83 -11.24 -2.20
CA ILE A 14 -8.15 -10.14 -3.11
C ILE A 14 -9.62 -10.17 -3.52
N ARG A 15 -10.11 -11.34 -3.93
CA ARG A 15 -11.53 -11.53 -4.30
C ARG A 15 -12.46 -11.22 -3.14
N ASP A 16 -12.17 -11.75 -1.96
CA ASP A 16 -13.01 -11.63 -0.78
C ASP A 16 -13.08 -10.18 -0.26
N ASN A 17 -12.05 -9.39 -0.55
CA ASN A 17 -12.05 -7.94 -0.33
C ASN A 17 -12.63 -7.13 -1.50
N GLY A 18 -13.04 -7.77 -2.61
CA GLY A 18 -13.55 -7.08 -3.80
C GLY A 18 -12.51 -6.17 -4.47
N SER A 19 -11.23 -6.47 -4.26
CA SER A 19 -10.14 -5.62 -4.74
C SER A 19 -9.86 -5.82 -6.22
N ARG A 20 -9.68 -4.71 -6.94
CA ARG A 20 -9.29 -4.70 -8.36
C ARG A 20 -7.83 -4.31 -8.60
N TYR A 21 -7.05 -4.07 -7.55
CA TYR A 21 -5.66 -3.60 -7.65
C TYR A 21 -4.77 -4.44 -8.59
N PRO A 22 -4.78 -5.79 -8.57
CA PRO A 22 -3.92 -6.56 -9.46
C PRO A 22 -4.23 -6.40 -10.95
N TYR A 23 -5.45 -6.01 -11.31
CA TYR A 23 -5.87 -5.82 -12.69
C TYR A 23 -5.40 -4.47 -13.27
N LEU A 24 -4.89 -3.55 -12.43
CA LEU A 24 -4.30 -2.29 -12.85
C LEU A 24 -2.90 -2.44 -13.48
N ALA A 25 -2.45 -3.65 -13.79
CA ALA A 25 -1.13 -3.93 -14.34
C ALA A 25 -0.72 -3.00 -15.51
N PRO A 26 -1.60 -2.70 -16.50
CA PRO A 26 -1.23 -1.78 -17.58
C PRO A 26 -0.98 -0.34 -17.07
N VAL A 27 -1.76 0.11 -16.08
CA VAL A 27 -1.57 1.43 -15.46
C VAL A 27 -0.26 1.48 -14.66
N TYR A 28 0.05 0.38 -13.93
CA TYR A 28 1.33 0.27 -13.22
C TYR A 28 2.53 0.29 -14.15
N THR A 29 2.37 -0.17 -15.40
CA THR A 29 3.44 -0.13 -16.41
C THR A 29 3.85 1.31 -16.72
N GLU A 30 2.88 2.23 -16.84
CA GLU A 30 3.15 3.65 -17.02
C GLU A 30 3.91 4.24 -15.81
N TYR A 31 3.45 3.96 -14.60
CA TYR A 31 4.14 4.43 -13.38
C TYR A 31 5.54 3.82 -13.21
N LYS A 32 5.76 2.55 -13.58
CA LYS A 32 7.10 1.96 -13.59
C LYS A 32 8.02 2.68 -14.59
N GLY A 33 7.48 3.07 -15.75
CA GLY A 33 8.16 3.92 -16.71
C GLY A 33 8.56 5.25 -16.08
N LEU A 34 7.59 5.94 -15.47
CA LEU A 34 7.79 7.22 -14.79
C LEU A 34 8.86 7.14 -13.69
N PHE A 35 8.81 6.13 -12.81
CA PHE A 35 9.79 5.97 -11.73
C PHE A 35 11.20 5.63 -12.24
N SER A 36 11.35 5.20 -13.50
CA SER A 36 12.63 4.90 -14.11
C SER A 36 13.31 6.09 -14.78
N CYS A 37 12.62 7.25 -14.85
CA CYS A 37 13.11 8.44 -15.54
C CYS A 37 14.19 9.15 -14.73
N GLU A 38 15.16 9.77 -15.45
CA GLU A 38 16.27 10.51 -14.85
C GLU A 38 15.99 12.01 -14.69
N ASN A 39 14.95 12.52 -15.36
CA ASN A 39 14.59 13.94 -15.35
C ASN A 39 13.09 14.17 -15.60
N ASP A 40 12.61 15.35 -15.21
CA ASP A 40 11.20 15.74 -15.28
C ASP A 40 10.59 15.61 -16.68
N SER A 41 11.35 15.97 -17.72
CA SER A 41 10.84 15.93 -19.11
C SER A 41 10.56 14.51 -19.59
N GLU A 42 11.37 13.55 -19.16
CA GLU A 42 11.13 12.12 -19.43
C GLU A 42 9.97 11.59 -18.59
N ALA A 43 9.90 11.98 -17.32
CA ALA A 43 8.83 11.56 -16.41
C ALA A 43 7.45 12.07 -16.86
N GLU A 44 7.38 13.30 -17.41
CA GLU A 44 6.14 13.86 -17.96
C GLU A 44 5.57 13.00 -19.11
N GLU A 45 6.41 12.28 -19.87
CA GLU A 45 5.94 11.41 -20.96
C GLU A 45 5.09 10.23 -20.46
N PHE A 46 5.31 9.78 -19.22
CA PHE A 46 4.61 8.65 -18.59
C PHE A 46 3.53 9.08 -17.57
N ASP A 47 3.47 10.37 -17.22
CA ASP A 47 2.61 10.84 -16.14
C ASP A 47 1.18 11.12 -16.63
N PRO A 48 0.15 10.35 -16.22
CA PRO A 48 -1.22 10.59 -16.63
C PRO A 48 -1.80 11.90 -16.06
N MET A 49 -1.13 12.55 -15.13
CA MET A 49 -1.53 13.88 -14.62
C MET A 49 -1.05 15.02 -15.51
N LEU A 50 0.02 14.81 -16.29
CA LEU A 50 0.67 15.82 -17.12
C LEU A 50 0.54 15.53 -18.62
N ASN A 51 0.45 14.25 -19.02
CA ASN A 51 0.35 13.80 -20.39
C ASN A 51 -1.07 13.35 -20.74
N SER A 52 -1.71 14.05 -21.67
CA SER A 52 -3.10 13.76 -22.06
C SER A 52 -3.27 12.46 -22.85
N GLU A 53 -2.23 11.96 -23.55
CA GLU A 53 -2.29 10.69 -24.26
C GLU A 53 -2.24 9.54 -23.26
N VAL A 54 -1.32 9.59 -22.28
CA VAL A 54 -1.25 8.63 -21.18
C VAL A 54 -2.53 8.68 -20.35
N ARG A 55 -3.06 9.86 -20.09
CA ARG A 55 -4.36 10.02 -19.42
C ARG A 55 -5.47 9.31 -20.17
N GLY A 56 -5.56 9.48 -21.49
CA GLY A 56 -6.54 8.80 -22.32
C GLY A 56 -6.41 7.28 -22.29
N PHE A 57 -5.17 6.76 -22.36
CA PHE A 57 -4.90 5.34 -22.22
C PHE A 57 -5.30 4.79 -20.84
N VAL A 58 -4.98 5.51 -19.76
CA VAL A 58 -5.37 5.12 -18.39
C VAL A 58 -6.89 5.09 -18.26
N ASP A 59 -7.61 6.13 -18.72
CA ASP A 59 -9.08 6.20 -18.64
C ASP A 59 -9.75 5.04 -19.38
N GLU A 60 -9.25 4.69 -20.58
CA GLU A 60 -9.78 3.57 -21.36
C GLU A 60 -9.46 2.22 -20.70
N THR A 61 -8.24 2.05 -20.19
CA THR A 61 -7.82 0.86 -19.44
C THR A 61 -8.72 0.64 -18.23
N LEU A 62 -9.03 1.68 -17.47
CA LEU A 62 -9.87 1.59 -16.27
C LEU A 62 -11.29 1.10 -16.59
N ALA A 63 -11.82 1.42 -17.75
CA ALA A 63 -13.14 0.93 -18.18
C ALA A 63 -13.18 -0.60 -18.29
N TYR A 64 -12.06 -1.22 -18.68
CA TYR A 64 -11.93 -2.67 -18.74
C TYR A 64 -11.56 -3.28 -17.38
N VAL A 65 -10.49 -2.81 -16.73
CA VAL A 65 -9.95 -3.48 -15.54
C VAL A 65 -10.86 -3.37 -14.32
N ASN A 66 -11.76 -2.38 -14.28
CA ASN A 66 -12.79 -2.25 -13.25
C ASN A 66 -14.09 -3.01 -13.59
N ASN A 67 -14.18 -3.62 -14.77
CA ASN A 67 -15.33 -4.42 -15.20
C ASN A 67 -15.02 -5.92 -15.08
N PRO A 68 -15.66 -6.65 -14.13
CA PRO A 68 -15.46 -8.10 -14.00
C PRO A 68 -15.84 -8.92 -15.26
N ASP A 69 -16.73 -8.41 -16.10
CA ASP A 69 -17.09 -9.07 -17.36
C ASP A 69 -15.99 -8.93 -18.42
N ALA A 70 -15.13 -7.90 -18.30
CA ALA A 70 -14.01 -7.68 -19.22
C ALA A 70 -12.77 -8.47 -18.80
N ILE A 71 -12.45 -8.49 -17.52
CA ILE A 71 -11.34 -9.27 -16.97
C ILE A 71 -11.64 -9.71 -15.55
N ASP A 72 -11.47 -11.00 -15.27
CA ASP A 72 -11.59 -11.52 -13.91
C ASP A 72 -10.82 -12.85 -13.72
N ILE A 73 -10.44 -13.14 -12.46
CA ILE A 73 -9.88 -14.43 -12.05
C ILE A 73 -10.97 -15.27 -11.40
N GLU A 74 -11.25 -16.40 -12.03
CA GLU A 74 -12.11 -17.44 -11.51
C GLU A 74 -11.28 -18.44 -10.70
N LEU A 75 -11.64 -18.63 -9.42
CA LEU A 75 -11.03 -19.63 -8.54
C LEU A 75 -11.79 -20.95 -8.66
N LEU A 76 -11.11 -21.98 -9.18
CA LEU A 76 -11.71 -23.28 -9.51
C LEU A 76 -11.56 -24.35 -8.41
N GLY A 77 -10.93 -23.97 -7.27
CA GLY A 77 -10.55 -24.91 -6.21
C GLY A 77 -9.26 -25.68 -6.51
N GLU A 78 -8.73 -26.40 -5.52
CA GLU A 78 -7.50 -27.23 -5.65
C GLU A 78 -6.31 -26.46 -6.24
N ASN A 79 -6.12 -25.21 -5.85
CA ASN A 79 -5.08 -24.30 -6.37
C ASN A 79 -5.14 -24.08 -7.89
N LYS A 80 -6.33 -24.21 -8.47
CA LYS A 80 -6.57 -23.95 -9.89
C LYS A 80 -7.29 -22.63 -10.06
N LEU A 81 -6.83 -21.84 -11.01
CA LEU A 81 -7.48 -20.60 -11.40
C LEU A 81 -7.53 -20.45 -12.92
N ARG A 82 -8.47 -19.63 -13.36
CA ARG A 82 -8.64 -19.23 -14.75
C ARG A 82 -8.69 -17.72 -14.83
N LEU A 83 -7.89 -17.14 -15.70
CA LEU A 83 -8.05 -15.76 -16.12
C LEU A 83 -9.06 -15.73 -17.26
N ASN A 84 -10.16 -15.04 -17.07
CA ASN A 84 -11.17 -14.75 -18.09
C ASN A 84 -10.89 -13.35 -18.62
N VAL A 85 -10.82 -13.20 -19.94
CA VAL A 85 -10.60 -11.92 -20.63
C VAL A 85 -11.61 -11.85 -21.77
N SER A 86 -12.35 -10.75 -21.91
CA SER A 86 -13.28 -10.56 -23.02
C SER A 86 -12.52 -10.32 -24.33
N ASP A 87 -13.19 -10.60 -25.46
CA ASP A 87 -12.60 -10.37 -26.78
C ASP A 87 -12.28 -8.88 -26.98
N GLU A 88 -13.16 -7.98 -26.51
CA GLU A 88 -12.97 -6.53 -26.60
C GLU A 88 -11.73 -6.06 -25.83
N TYR A 89 -11.51 -6.59 -24.61
CA TYR A 89 -10.32 -6.22 -23.85
C TYR A 89 -9.05 -6.86 -24.44
N ALA A 90 -9.13 -8.08 -24.98
CA ALA A 90 -8.00 -8.72 -25.67
C ALA A 90 -7.59 -7.93 -26.92
N ASP A 91 -8.55 -7.42 -27.69
CA ASP A 91 -8.31 -6.58 -28.86
C ASP A 91 -7.67 -5.23 -28.44
N PHE A 92 -8.19 -4.58 -27.42
CA PHE A 92 -7.60 -3.35 -26.85
C PHE A 92 -6.17 -3.59 -26.36
N ALA A 93 -5.94 -4.67 -25.62
CA ALA A 93 -4.63 -5.05 -25.12
C ALA A 93 -3.62 -5.28 -26.24
N SER A 94 -4.06 -5.95 -27.32
CA SER A 94 -3.22 -6.18 -28.50
C SER A 94 -2.88 -4.89 -29.26
N GLN A 95 -3.79 -3.93 -29.31
CA GLN A 95 -3.56 -2.64 -29.99
C GLN A 95 -2.63 -1.71 -29.20
N ASN A 96 -2.54 -1.87 -27.89
CA ASN A 96 -1.75 -1.07 -26.99
C ASN A 96 -0.54 -1.82 -26.41
N ASP A 97 -0.13 -2.94 -27.00
CA ASP A 97 1.02 -3.76 -26.59
C ASP A 97 0.98 -4.17 -25.10
N ILE A 98 -0.22 -4.32 -24.52
CA ILE A 98 -0.40 -4.77 -23.13
C ILE A 98 -0.08 -6.26 -23.06
N VAL A 99 0.98 -6.61 -22.34
CA VAL A 99 1.45 -8.00 -22.15
C VAL A 99 1.16 -8.53 -20.75
N GLU A 100 0.99 -7.65 -19.78
CA GLU A 100 0.73 -7.98 -18.37
C GLU A 100 -0.72 -7.61 -18.02
N TYR A 101 -1.55 -8.60 -17.72
CA TYR A 101 -2.93 -8.40 -17.27
C TYR A 101 -3.07 -8.30 -15.75
N LEU A 102 -2.06 -8.76 -15.02
CA LEU A 102 -2.07 -8.87 -13.57
C LEU A 102 -0.71 -8.49 -12.99
N ASP A 103 -0.71 -7.57 -12.05
CA ASP A 103 0.45 -7.23 -11.24
C ASP A 103 0.01 -6.83 -9.82
N PHE A 104 0.63 -7.38 -8.82
CA PHE A 104 0.39 -6.99 -7.43
C PHE A 104 1.08 -5.67 -7.08
N PHE A 105 2.05 -5.26 -7.90
CA PHE A 105 2.83 -4.03 -7.74
C PHE A 105 3.34 -3.84 -6.30
N TRP A 106 3.04 -2.69 -5.68
CA TRP A 106 3.42 -2.43 -4.29
C TRP A 106 2.89 -3.50 -3.31
N LEU A 107 1.66 -3.98 -3.48
CA LEU A 107 1.04 -5.01 -2.62
C LEU A 107 1.79 -6.35 -2.62
N LYS A 108 2.63 -6.64 -3.61
CA LYS A 108 3.34 -7.92 -3.73
C LYS A 108 4.11 -8.28 -2.46
N ASN A 109 4.82 -7.30 -1.87
CA ASN A 109 5.64 -7.56 -0.70
C ASN A 109 4.82 -7.83 0.57
N ALA A 110 3.57 -7.36 0.67
CA ALA A 110 2.67 -7.74 1.76
C ALA A 110 2.45 -9.26 1.79
N PHE A 111 2.10 -9.84 0.65
CA PHE A 111 1.90 -11.30 0.52
C PHE A 111 3.19 -12.09 0.74
N ILE A 112 4.33 -11.58 0.24
CA ILE A 112 5.64 -12.25 0.43
C ILE A 112 6.03 -12.27 1.90
N VAL A 113 5.86 -11.16 2.61
CA VAL A 113 6.21 -11.04 4.04
C VAL A 113 5.33 -11.96 4.87
N ASP A 114 4.02 -12.03 4.60
CA ASP A 114 3.11 -12.93 5.29
C ASP A 114 3.48 -14.39 5.03
N TYR A 115 3.71 -14.77 3.78
CA TYR A 115 4.15 -16.12 3.42
C TYR A 115 5.44 -16.54 4.12
N ILE A 116 6.45 -15.66 4.14
CA ILE A 116 7.73 -15.93 4.84
C ILE A 116 7.49 -16.09 6.34
N ALA A 117 6.67 -15.22 6.94
CA ALA A 117 6.39 -15.28 8.38
C ALA A 117 5.67 -16.57 8.79
N GLU A 118 4.68 -17.00 8.01
CA GLU A 118 3.97 -18.26 8.23
C GLU A 118 4.90 -19.46 8.11
N HIS A 119 5.73 -19.49 7.05
CA HIS A 119 6.69 -20.57 6.85
C HIS A 119 7.75 -20.64 7.95
N LEU A 120 8.23 -19.52 8.45
CA LEU A 120 9.12 -19.45 9.59
C LEU A 120 8.45 -19.97 10.87
N ALA A 121 7.21 -19.58 11.12
CA ALA A 121 6.45 -20.02 12.29
C ALA A 121 6.20 -21.55 12.26
N GLU A 122 5.84 -22.12 11.11
CA GLU A 122 5.70 -23.57 10.91
C GLU A 122 6.99 -24.34 11.22
N ASN A 123 8.15 -23.74 10.98
CA ASN A 123 9.46 -24.30 11.29
C ASN A 123 9.96 -23.89 12.68
N SER A 124 9.08 -23.43 13.56
CA SER A 124 9.37 -23.08 14.97
C SER A 124 10.27 -21.85 15.15
N TYR A 125 10.43 -21.01 14.13
CA TYR A 125 11.05 -19.69 14.26
C TYR A 125 10.00 -18.69 14.70
N ILE A 126 9.79 -18.58 16.00
CA ILE A 126 8.67 -17.81 16.60
C ILE A 126 9.12 -16.49 17.23
N HIS A 127 10.35 -16.03 17.00
CA HIS A 127 10.84 -14.77 17.52
C HIS A 127 11.63 -14.02 16.44
N GLY A 128 11.24 -12.80 16.17
CA GLY A 128 11.92 -11.94 15.22
C GLY A 128 10.99 -10.91 14.57
N THR A 129 11.54 -10.21 13.62
CA THR A 129 10.81 -9.22 12.83
C THR A 129 11.26 -9.33 11.38
N ILE A 130 10.31 -9.36 10.46
CA ILE A 130 10.53 -9.20 9.03
C ILE A 130 10.09 -7.79 8.69
N THR A 131 10.97 -6.99 8.11
CA THR A 131 10.63 -5.65 7.62
C THR A 131 11.09 -5.50 6.18
N THR A 132 10.35 -4.72 5.42
CA THR A 132 10.73 -4.27 4.08
C THR A 132 10.88 -2.76 4.07
N TYR A 133 11.71 -2.22 3.19
CA TYR A 133 11.89 -0.77 3.09
C TYR A 133 10.67 -0.05 2.47
N ASP A 134 9.80 -0.79 1.79
CA ASP A 134 8.53 -0.28 1.23
C ASP A 134 7.36 -0.29 2.24
N GLY A 135 7.63 -0.58 3.52
CA GLY A 135 6.73 -0.28 4.62
C GLY A 135 6.02 -1.46 5.28
N TYR A 136 6.33 -2.72 4.92
CA TYR A 136 5.72 -3.88 5.57
C TYR A 136 6.54 -4.37 6.75
N THR A 137 5.88 -4.62 7.88
CA THR A 137 6.48 -5.20 9.08
C THR A 137 5.63 -6.34 9.62
N ARG A 138 6.24 -7.51 9.77
CA ARG A 138 5.65 -8.69 10.40
C ARG A 138 6.47 -9.11 11.60
N HIS A 139 5.87 -9.09 12.77
CA HIS A 139 6.51 -9.61 13.97
C HIS A 139 6.24 -11.10 14.13
N LEU A 140 7.29 -11.87 14.36
CA LEU A 140 7.21 -13.27 14.77
C LEU A 140 7.27 -13.30 16.29
N GLY A 141 6.23 -13.81 16.95
CA GLY A 141 6.23 -13.95 18.39
C GLY A 141 4.92 -13.56 19.05
N GLY A 142 4.72 -14.14 20.21
CA GLY A 142 3.51 -13.98 21.01
C GLY A 142 3.64 -12.96 22.14
N ALA A 143 2.75 -13.11 23.13
CA ALA A 143 2.67 -12.25 24.29
C ALA A 143 4.02 -12.15 25.04
N GLY A 144 4.37 -10.95 25.48
CA GLY A 144 5.56 -10.67 26.25
C GLY A 144 6.72 -10.02 25.49
N MET A 145 6.59 -9.80 24.20
CA MET A 145 7.54 -8.96 23.45
C MET A 145 7.08 -7.50 23.53
N ALA A 146 7.93 -6.65 24.10
CA ALA A 146 7.78 -5.20 23.99
C ALA A 146 8.44 -4.76 22.68
N LEU A 147 7.69 -4.07 21.83
CA LEU A 147 8.14 -3.61 20.53
C LEU A 147 7.84 -2.13 20.39
N SER A 148 8.68 -1.41 19.70
CA SER A 148 8.47 -0.01 19.39
C SER A 148 8.56 0.20 17.88
N MET A 149 7.73 1.10 17.36
CA MET A 149 7.79 1.56 15.99
C MET A 149 7.83 3.09 15.99
N ASN A 150 8.74 3.67 15.22
CA ASN A 150 8.73 5.11 15.01
C ASN A 150 7.61 5.45 14.03
N PHE A 151 6.87 6.48 14.35
CA PHE A 151 5.96 7.15 13.43
C PHE A 151 6.60 8.46 12.98
N TYR A 152 6.59 8.69 11.69
CA TYR A 152 7.17 9.88 11.07
C TYR A 152 6.06 10.81 10.60
N ASP A 153 6.44 12.06 10.39
CA ASP A 153 5.66 13.04 9.66
C ASP A 153 6.59 13.80 8.70
N GLU A 154 6.08 14.16 7.55
CA GLU A 154 6.86 14.89 6.57
C GLU A 154 6.79 16.39 6.86
N THR A 155 7.94 17.03 6.92
CA THR A 155 8.08 18.48 7.07
C THR A 155 9.23 18.96 6.18
N ASP A 156 8.94 19.89 5.29
CA ASP A 156 9.91 20.46 4.36
C ASP A 156 10.65 19.39 3.50
N GLY A 157 9.91 18.36 3.01
CA GLY A 157 10.45 17.27 2.21
C GLY A 157 11.28 16.26 3.01
N ARG A 158 11.16 16.23 4.34
CA ARG A 158 11.90 15.31 5.21
C ARG A 158 10.98 14.61 6.19
N GLY A 159 11.13 13.29 6.28
CA GLY A 159 10.49 12.53 7.35
C GLY A 159 11.17 12.80 8.68
N ILE A 160 10.44 13.35 9.65
CA ILE A 160 10.88 13.54 11.03
C ILE A 160 10.18 12.55 11.96
N PRO A 161 10.86 11.97 12.98
CA PRO A 161 10.21 11.03 13.90
C PRO A 161 9.26 11.79 14.83
N ALA A 162 7.98 11.88 14.46
CA ALA A 162 6.96 12.62 15.20
C ALA A 162 6.65 11.99 16.57
N ALA A 163 6.66 10.64 16.63
CA ALA A 163 6.41 9.88 17.85
C ALA A 163 7.01 8.47 17.77
N GLN A 164 7.08 7.79 18.91
CA GLN A 164 7.31 6.35 18.99
C GLN A 164 6.05 5.67 19.55
N MET A 165 5.59 4.63 18.84
CA MET A 165 4.54 3.73 19.32
C MET A 165 5.17 2.60 20.10
N ASP A 166 4.71 2.38 21.33
CA ASP A 166 5.16 1.28 22.19
C ASP A 166 4.04 0.24 22.31
N PHE A 167 4.35 -1.00 21.95
CA PHE A 167 3.42 -2.13 21.98
C PHE A 167 3.83 -3.16 23.03
N LYS A 168 2.86 -3.68 23.75
CA LYS A 168 3.06 -4.76 24.74
C LYS A 168 3.06 -6.16 24.12
N THR A 169 2.63 -6.28 22.88
CA THR A 169 2.56 -7.51 22.10
C THR A 169 3.00 -7.24 20.69
N ALA A 170 3.35 -8.30 19.96
CA ALA A 170 3.69 -8.20 18.53
C ALA A 170 2.54 -7.56 17.75
N ARG A 171 2.89 -6.75 16.76
CA ARG A 171 1.97 -6.13 15.80
C ARG A 171 2.49 -6.35 14.39
N ASN A 172 1.59 -6.62 13.47
CA ASN A 172 1.88 -6.56 12.05
C ASN A 172 1.51 -5.16 11.56
N ALA A 173 2.29 -4.58 10.69
CA ALA A 173 2.09 -3.19 10.31
C ALA A 173 2.37 -2.94 8.83
N VAL A 174 1.66 -1.96 8.30
CA VAL A 174 1.84 -1.41 6.96
C VAL A 174 2.01 0.08 7.10
N TYR A 175 3.12 0.59 6.56
CA TYR A 175 3.49 1.99 6.61
C TYR A 175 3.37 2.61 5.22
N PHE A 176 2.46 3.54 5.05
CA PHE A 176 2.29 4.33 3.84
C PHE A 176 2.99 5.66 4.00
N ARG A 177 3.70 6.11 2.97
CA ARG A 177 4.33 7.43 2.93
C ARG A 177 4.27 8.04 1.54
N ASN A 178 4.32 9.34 1.44
CA ASN A 178 4.28 10.09 0.18
C ASN A 178 5.58 10.85 -0.09
N TYR A 179 6.71 10.23 0.17
CA TYR A 179 8.04 10.80 -0.09
C TYR A 179 9.09 9.69 -0.17
N GLU A 180 10.19 9.98 -0.85
CA GLU A 180 11.35 9.11 -0.87
C GLU A 180 12.08 9.18 0.48
N ASN A 181 12.40 8.04 1.07
CA ASN A 181 13.12 7.94 2.33
C ASN A 181 14.57 7.44 2.16
N SER A 182 14.88 6.88 1.01
CA SER A 182 16.21 6.34 0.69
C SER A 182 16.39 6.15 -0.81
N ASP A 183 17.63 5.98 -1.25
CA ASP A 183 17.98 5.66 -2.64
C ASP A 183 17.31 4.36 -3.15
N MET A 184 16.79 3.52 -2.26
CA MET A 184 16.05 2.30 -2.61
C MET A 184 14.61 2.59 -3.06
N ASP A 185 14.09 3.76 -2.78
CA ASP A 185 12.71 4.16 -3.11
C ASP A 185 12.55 4.61 -4.56
N THR A 186 13.63 4.90 -5.28
CA THR A 186 13.62 5.34 -6.69
C THR A 186 12.89 4.39 -7.65
N MET A 187 12.64 3.14 -7.25
CA MET A 187 11.84 2.18 -8.01
C MET A 187 10.32 2.34 -7.83
N HIS A 188 9.89 3.16 -6.88
CA HIS A 188 8.47 3.30 -6.51
C HIS A 188 8.03 4.76 -6.32
N PHE A 189 8.95 5.71 -6.44
CA PHE A 189 8.68 7.13 -6.28
C PHE A 189 9.40 7.92 -7.35
N TYR A 190 8.83 9.05 -7.71
CA TYR A 190 9.47 10.09 -8.49
C TYR A 190 9.13 11.45 -7.87
N THR A 191 10.15 12.25 -7.58
CA THR A 191 9.96 13.60 -7.05
C THR A 191 10.37 14.60 -8.12
N TYR A 192 9.40 15.35 -8.64
CA TYR A 192 9.63 16.43 -9.60
C TYR A 192 10.43 17.57 -8.98
N SER A 193 11.11 18.34 -9.81
CA SER A 193 11.91 19.51 -9.36
C SER A 193 11.08 20.60 -8.65
N ASN A 194 9.76 20.62 -8.87
CA ASN A 194 8.82 21.50 -8.17
C ASN A 194 8.37 20.96 -6.79
N GLY A 195 8.82 19.75 -6.41
CA GLY A 195 8.48 19.07 -5.16
C GLY A 195 7.24 18.18 -5.23
N GLU A 196 6.57 18.09 -6.39
CA GLU A 196 5.48 17.14 -6.54
C GLU A 196 5.99 15.69 -6.55
N VAL A 197 5.32 14.81 -5.81
CA VAL A 197 5.67 13.40 -5.71
C VAL A 197 4.69 12.54 -6.48
N ARG A 198 5.21 11.56 -7.21
CA ARG A 198 4.45 10.41 -7.69
C ARG A 198 4.85 9.20 -6.87
N ASN A 199 3.87 8.44 -6.42
CA ASN A 199 4.00 7.34 -5.48
C ASN A 199 3.33 6.06 -6.04
N PRO A 200 3.54 4.87 -5.45
CA PRO A 200 2.98 3.62 -5.98
C PRO A 200 1.49 3.40 -5.63
N PHE A 201 0.84 4.35 -4.96
CA PHE A 201 -0.53 4.17 -4.45
C PHE A 201 -1.56 4.71 -5.44
N VAL A 202 -1.84 3.91 -6.47
CA VAL A 202 -2.76 4.26 -7.56
C VAL A 202 -4.21 4.05 -7.14
N ASP A 203 -5.04 5.08 -7.21
CA ASP A 203 -6.49 4.96 -6.98
C ASP A 203 -7.13 4.20 -8.16
N PRO A 204 -7.78 3.04 -7.93
CA PRO A 204 -8.39 2.27 -9.00
C PRO A 204 -9.58 2.97 -9.66
N LYS A 205 -10.10 4.06 -9.08
CA LYS A 205 -11.24 4.81 -9.64
C LYS A 205 -10.83 5.68 -10.82
N ASP A 206 -9.64 6.26 -10.77
CA ASP A 206 -9.17 7.19 -11.80
C ASP A 206 -7.74 6.93 -12.29
N GLY A 207 -7.07 5.91 -11.76
CA GLY A 207 -5.73 5.52 -12.19
C GLY A 207 -4.62 6.50 -11.81
N LEU A 208 -4.91 7.46 -10.93
CA LEU A 208 -3.91 8.43 -10.48
C LEU A 208 -3.26 7.99 -9.16
N CYS A 209 -1.98 8.25 -9.02
CA CYS A 209 -1.31 8.07 -7.74
C CYS A 209 -1.76 9.16 -6.76
N LYS A 210 -2.10 8.77 -5.54
CA LYS A 210 -2.63 9.67 -4.51
C LYS A 210 -2.07 9.32 -3.14
N ALA A 211 -2.10 10.32 -2.26
CA ALA A 211 -1.84 10.15 -0.84
C ALA A 211 -2.72 11.09 -0.03
N SER A 212 -3.64 10.55 0.74
CA SER A 212 -4.54 11.35 1.60
C SER A 212 -3.84 11.90 2.85
N LYS A 213 -2.64 11.39 3.17
CA LYS A 213 -1.72 11.83 4.23
C LYS A 213 -0.29 11.68 3.75
N SER A 214 0.64 12.47 4.33
CA SER A 214 2.08 12.26 4.11
C SER A 214 2.51 10.89 4.63
N ASP A 215 2.06 10.56 5.84
CA ASP A 215 2.36 9.32 6.54
C ASP A 215 1.09 8.71 7.14
N LEU A 216 0.95 7.40 7.00
CA LEU A 216 -0.12 6.61 7.62
C LEU A 216 0.45 5.25 8.05
N LEU A 217 0.45 4.98 9.34
CA LEU A 217 0.78 3.66 9.90
C LEU A 217 -0.53 2.93 10.21
N MET A 218 -0.72 1.77 9.58
CA MET A 218 -1.84 0.86 9.89
C MET A 218 -1.29 -0.43 10.49
N TYR A 219 -1.91 -0.97 11.54
CA TYR A 219 -1.40 -2.14 12.23
C TYR A 219 -2.50 -2.99 12.89
N SER A 220 -2.20 -4.26 13.10
CA SER A 220 -3.06 -5.23 13.76
C SER A 220 -2.24 -6.23 14.59
N ASP A 221 -2.82 -6.84 15.61
CA ASP A 221 -2.26 -7.98 16.34
C ASP A 221 -2.69 -9.33 15.77
N GLU A 222 -3.74 -9.36 14.98
CA GLU A 222 -4.33 -10.59 14.42
C GLU A 222 -4.08 -10.74 12.91
N LEU A 223 -4.26 -9.65 12.14
CA LEU A 223 -4.24 -9.69 10.69
C LEU A 223 -2.83 -9.62 10.12
N GLY A 224 -2.62 -10.24 8.96
CA GLY A 224 -1.39 -10.17 8.18
C GLY A 224 -1.20 -8.82 7.47
N CYS A 225 0.02 -8.60 6.93
CA CYS A 225 0.31 -7.38 6.19
C CYS A 225 -0.58 -7.23 4.95
N ALA A 226 -0.91 -8.32 4.26
CA ALA A 226 -1.76 -8.28 3.08
C ALA A 226 -3.21 -7.85 3.42
N GLU A 227 -3.78 -8.37 4.50
CA GLU A 227 -5.11 -7.98 4.96
C GLU A 227 -5.15 -6.52 5.41
N ILE A 228 -4.13 -6.08 6.18
CA ILE A 228 -3.99 -4.68 6.60
C ILE A 228 -3.86 -3.77 5.38
N ALA A 229 -2.99 -4.12 4.42
CA ALA A 229 -2.78 -3.33 3.22
C ALA A 229 -4.06 -3.21 2.39
N LEU A 230 -4.80 -4.29 2.17
CA LEU A 230 -6.07 -4.26 1.43
C LEU A 230 -7.14 -3.43 2.13
N ALA A 231 -7.18 -3.46 3.48
CA ALA A 231 -8.11 -2.65 4.26
C ALA A 231 -7.77 -1.15 4.23
N ALA A 232 -6.50 -0.80 4.09
CA ALA A 232 -5.98 0.55 4.23
C ALA A 232 -5.72 1.25 2.88
N TYR A 233 -5.46 0.49 1.82
CA TYR A 233 -5.00 1.04 0.54
C TYR A 233 -5.92 2.15 0.02
N GLY A 234 -7.21 1.87 -0.09
CA GLY A 234 -8.19 2.85 -0.58
C GLY A 234 -8.44 4.04 0.36
N LEU A 235 -8.07 3.93 1.64
CA LEU A 235 -8.07 5.07 2.56
C LEU A 235 -6.89 6.00 2.28
N TYR A 236 -5.75 5.41 1.93
CA TYR A 236 -4.53 6.15 1.65
C TYR A 236 -4.52 6.73 0.23
N SER A 237 -4.83 5.90 -0.79
CA SER A 237 -4.87 6.30 -2.21
C SER A 237 -6.16 7.06 -2.56
N SER A 238 -6.44 8.14 -1.87
CA SER A 238 -7.66 8.95 -2.06
C SER A 238 -7.36 10.46 -1.99
N ASP A 239 -8.26 11.28 -2.55
CA ASP A 239 -8.13 12.74 -2.57
C ASP A 239 -8.24 13.39 -1.18
N SER A 240 -8.86 12.69 -0.24
CA SER A 240 -9.07 13.20 1.13
C SER A 240 -9.07 12.07 2.15
N PHE A 241 -8.49 12.35 3.30
CA PHE A 241 -8.46 11.40 4.41
C PHE A 241 -9.82 11.31 5.11
N ASP A 242 -10.37 10.10 5.19
CA ASP A 242 -11.64 9.81 5.83
C ASP A 242 -11.44 9.19 7.21
N THR A 243 -11.52 10.04 8.25
CA THR A 243 -11.37 9.61 9.65
C THR A 243 -12.48 8.62 10.08
N GLU A 244 -13.71 8.73 9.57
CA GLU A 244 -14.79 7.80 9.93
C GLU A 244 -14.52 6.40 9.35
N ALA A 245 -14.01 6.34 8.13
CA ALA A 245 -13.59 5.10 7.52
C ALA A 245 -12.41 4.46 8.28
N VAL A 246 -11.43 5.25 8.74
CA VAL A 246 -10.33 4.77 9.60
C VAL A 246 -10.87 4.20 10.92
N LEU A 247 -11.79 4.91 11.58
CA LEU A 247 -12.44 4.39 12.80
C LEU A 247 -13.25 3.11 12.55
N SER A 248 -13.81 2.97 11.36
CA SER A 248 -14.47 1.73 10.93
C SER A 248 -13.48 0.57 10.77
N THR A 249 -12.26 0.81 10.26
CA THR A 249 -11.21 -0.22 10.19
C THR A 249 -10.70 -0.60 11.58
N ALA A 250 -10.56 0.37 12.48
CA ALA A 250 -10.16 0.11 13.87
C ALA A 250 -11.13 -0.83 14.58
N LYS A 251 -12.44 -0.68 14.36
CA LYS A 251 -13.48 -1.61 14.89
C LYS A 251 -13.35 -3.04 14.33
N ARG A 252 -12.63 -3.22 13.23
CA ARG A 252 -12.34 -4.51 12.61
C ARG A 252 -10.93 -5.03 12.93
N GLY A 253 -10.25 -4.41 13.89
CA GLY A 253 -8.92 -4.82 14.35
C GLY A 253 -7.75 -4.23 13.57
N VAL A 254 -7.99 -3.26 12.68
CA VAL A 254 -6.90 -2.54 11.98
C VAL A 254 -6.82 -1.12 12.51
N ASN A 255 -5.87 -0.89 13.40
CA ASN A 255 -5.62 0.39 14.04
C ASN A 255 -4.76 1.31 13.17
N ALA A 256 -4.81 2.61 13.44
CA ALA A 256 -4.12 3.63 12.67
C ALA A 256 -3.35 4.62 13.53
N VAL A 257 -2.26 5.16 12.97
CA VAL A 257 -1.58 6.38 13.44
C VAL A 257 -1.37 7.30 12.25
N TYR A 258 -1.69 8.58 12.42
CA TYR A 258 -1.53 9.61 11.40
C TYR A 258 -1.40 11.00 12.06
N CYS A 259 -0.92 12.00 11.32
CA CYS A 259 -0.88 13.37 11.79
C CYS A 259 -2.07 14.22 11.32
N GLU A 260 -2.56 15.10 12.20
CA GLU A 260 -3.38 16.26 11.89
C GLU A 260 -2.64 17.53 12.35
N GLY A 261 -1.89 18.15 11.45
CA GLY A 261 -0.92 19.16 11.82
C GLY A 261 0.11 18.55 12.77
N THR A 262 0.29 19.11 13.95
CA THR A 262 1.21 18.59 14.99
C THR A 262 0.52 17.67 16.02
N GLU A 263 -0.70 17.23 15.78
CA GLU A 263 -1.35 16.19 16.59
C GLU A 263 -1.10 14.82 15.97
N VAL A 264 -0.42 13.91 16.68
CA VAL A 264 -0.32 12.49 16.33
C VAL A 264 -1.58 11.80 16.82
N CYS A 265 -2.46 11.50 15.87
CA CYS A 265 -3.73 10.82 16.10
C CYS A 265 -3.54 9.31 16.07
N PHE A 266 -4.18 8.58 16.98
CA PHE A 266 -4.13 7.12 17.04
C PHE A 266 -5.46 6.53 17.50
N THR A 267 -5.80 5.32 17.03
CA THR A 267 -7.12 4.70 17.24
C THR A 267 -7.13 3.63 18.34
N GLU A 268 -6.00 3.02 18.70
CA GLU A 268 -5.95 1.99 19.75
C GLU A 268 -5.88 2.63 21.15
N ALA A 269 -6.93 2.48 21.94
CA ALA A 269 -7.04 3.12 23.27
C ALA A 269 -5.96 2.69 24.26
N GLU A 270 -5.41 1.48 24.11
CA GLU A 270 -4.37 0.94 25.01
C GLU A 270 -2.93 1.20 24.50
N ALA A 271 -2.79 1.75 23.31
CA ALA A 271 -1.49 2.12 22.77
C ALA A 271 -0.87 3.27 23.55
N THR A 272 0.44 3.27 23.62
CA THR A 272 1.21 4.35 24.25
C THR A 272 2.08 5.02 23.21
N LEU A 273 1.89 6.33 23.07
CA LEU A 273 2.82 7.19 22.31
C LEU A 273 3.86 7.75 23.26
N SER A 274 5.12 7.55 22.93
CA SER A 274 6.27 8.10 23.65
C SER A 274 7.16 8.89 22.70
N HIS A 275 8.18 9.56 23.25
CA HIS A 275 9.18 10.31 22.47
C HIS A 275 8.56 11.27 21.44
N LEU A 276 7.45 11.95 21.81
CA LEU A 276 6.87 13.00 20.98
C LEU A 276 7.93 14.05 20.67
N TYR A 277 8.09 14.35 19.39
CA TYR A 277 9.12 15.29 18.94
C TYR A 277 8.86 16.70 19.43
N GLN A 278 9.90 17.33 20.01
CA GLN A 278 9.86 18.68 20.54
C GLN A 278 11.19 19.36 20.24
N ASN A 279 11.37 19.88 19.07
CA ASN A 279 12.59 20.58 18.66
C ASN A 279 12.31 21.55 17.51
N ASP A 280 13.20 22.52 17.28
CA ASP A 280 13.21 23.42 16.14
C ASP A 280 11.90 24.18 15.88
N GLY A 281 11.16 24.48 16.96
CA GLY A 281 9.86 25.17 16.87
C GLY A 281 8.66 24.27 16.57
N LEU A 282 8.88 22.97 16.34
CA LEU A 282 7.84 21.95 16.22
C LEU A 282 7.63 21.25 17.58
N SER A 283 6.38 21.03 17.94
CA SER A 283 6.00 20.32 19.16
C SER A 283 4.78 19.47 18.88
N TYR A 284 5.00 18.15 18.81
CA TYR A 284 3.91 17.20 18.61
C TYR A 284 3.20 16.87 19.92
N SER A 285 1.90 16.63 19.81
CA SER A 285 1.05 16.14 20.90
C SER A 285 0.32 14.86 20.47
N ALA A 286 -0.07 14.04 21.43
CA ALA A 286 -0.79 12.78 21.16
C ALA A 286 -2.30 12.98 21.33
N LYS A 287 -3.10 12.40 20.42
CA LYS A 287 -4.57 12.46 20.46
C LYS A 287 -5.17 11.10 20.15
N HIS A 288 -5.82 10.50 21.13
CA HIS A 288 -6.66 9.32 20.87
C HIS A 288 -7.94 9.75 20.14
N VAL A 289 -8.27 9.03 19.05
CA VAL A 289 -9.51 9.22 18.26
C VAL A 289 -10.38 7.97 18.34
N SER A 290 -11.70 8.14 18.59
CA SER A 290 -12.62 7.05 18.85
C SER A 290 -14.03 7.35 18.26
#